data_49ca393bfc38f05b93fd5fe5c5e2b190
#
_entry.id   49ca393bfc38f05b93fd5fe5c5e2b190
#
_cell.length_a   1.000
_cell.length_b   1.000
_cell.length_c   1.000
_cell.angle_alpha   90.00
_cell.angle_beta   90.00
_cell.angle_gamma   90.00
#
_symmetry.space_group_name_H-M   'P 1'
#
loop_
_entity.id
_entity.type
_entity.pdbx_description
1 polymer ?
#
loop_
_entity_poly.entity_id
_entity_poly.type
_entity_poly.pdbx_seq_one_letter_code
_entity_poly.pdbx_strand_id
1 'polypeptide(L)'
;MFGTEAFFILRKETVTRNERFRGQTAQKHIKGGIQMNGLVIVLISIVALGAGYLFYGRWLARKWGLDEKAKTPAYQFEDGEDYVPSSKFTVFSHQFSSIAGAGPVTGPILASVFGWVPVLLWLIIGGLFFGAVQDFGSLYASVKNEGKSMGMIIEKYIGKAGRKLFMLFCWLFTLLVIAAFTDMVAGTFVGKGLEDSSVAYANSAAASISMLFILVAVVFGLIQKKVGKMNEVVKAIVAIALLVVMFAIGMHLPIYQTKSAWIYIIMVYLFLASVMPMWLLMQPRDYMTTFMLLGMIIGAVVGVLFAHPTMKLNAYNGFNVGGSSLFPTLFVTIACGAVSGFHSLVSSGTSSKTVSNEKDMPMIGYGAMVVESLLGVVALVVVGAVAVNGTKPDGTPFAIFSAGVAGFLEKMGVPVQLATVFMTMCVSALALTSLDSVARIGRMSFQELFLGDTTDTAKMTPAQKVLTNKYFATVVTLFFGYLLTLGGYNNVWPLFGSANQLLAALVLIALSVFLKTTGRTGWTLYVPMFVMLVVTFTALVQKTIALVANISAGQATFLVDGLQLIVAILLMVLGVLVAFSCFRKLSEIHSKQDAAQ
;
A
#
# COMPACT_ATOMS: atom_id res chain seq x y z
N MET A 1 2.70 67.49 -8.01
CA MET A 1 3.02 66.37 -7.11
C MET A 1 1.77 65.87 -6.37
N PHE A 2 0.59 65.93 -7.00
CA PHE A 2 -0.73 65.55 -6.37
C PHE A 2 -1.52 64.52 -7.20
N GLY A 3 -0.90 63.87 -8.20
CA GLY A 3 -1.63 62.94 -9.08
C GLY A 3 -1.32 61.46 -8.87
N THR A 4 -0.29 61.09 -8.13
CA THR A 4 0.16 59.71 -7.99
C THR A 4 -0.42 58.98 -6.78
N GLU A 5 -0.76 59.68 -5.70
CA GLU A 5 -1.36 59.05 -4.51
C GLU A 5 -2.83 58.68 -4.71
N ALA A 6 -3.60 59.53 -5.44
CA ALA A 6 -5.02 59.22 -5.74
C ALA A 6 -5.18 57.96 -6.63
N PHE A 7 -4.22 57.73 -7.53
CA PHE A 7 -4.23 56.54 -8.41
C PHE A 7 -3.91 55.23 -7.64
N PHE A 8 -3.06 55.31 -6.62
CA PHE A 8 -2.72 54.17 -5.77
C PHE A 8 -3.85 53.83 -4.79
N ILE A 9 -4.58 54.82 -4.29
CA ILE A 9 -5.72 54.61 -3.38
C ILE A 9 -6.89 53.96 -4.14
N LEU A 10 -7.22 54.47 -5.34
CA LEU A 10 -8.29 53.87 -6.19
C LEU A 10 -7.95 52.45 -6.68
N ARG A 11 -6.67 52.15 -6.89
CA ARG A 11 -6.25 50.78 -7.25
C ARG A 11 -6.30 49.81 -6.07
N LYS A 12 -6.03 50.30 -4.84
CA LYS A 12 -6.17 49.50 -3.62
C LYS A 12 -7.64 49.22 -3.28
N GLU A 13 -8.54 50.21 -3.45
CA GLU A 13 -9.97 49.99 -3.23
C GLU A 13 -10.63 49.08 -4.27
N THR A 14 -10.21 49.12 -5.54
CA THR A 14 -10.73 48.21 -6.58
C THR A 14 -10.21 46.79 -6.41
N VAL A 15 -9.00 46.59 -5.92
CA VAL A 15 -8.45 45.24 -5.65
C VAL A 15 -9.16 44.64 -4.42
N THR A 16 -9.32 45.40 -3.34
CA THR A 16 -10.04 44.91 -2.15
C THR A 16 -11.54 44.69 -2.40
N ARG A 17 -12.15 45.48 -3.28
CA ARG A 17 -13.56 45.30 -3.67
C ARG A 17 -13.74 44.05 -4.55
N ASN A 18 -12.81 43.77 -5.48
CA ASN A 18 -12.82 42.56 -6.30
C ASN A 18 -12.53 41.29 -5.46
N GLU A 19 -11.66 41.38 -4.46
CA GLU A 19 -11.41 40.26 -3.55
C GLU A 19 -12.61 40.00 -2.63
N ARG A 20 -13.30 41.03 -2.14
CA ARG A 20 -14.58 40.89 -1.40
C ARG A 20 -15.70 40.31 -2.27
N PHE A 21 -15.79 40.72 -3.56
CA PHE A 21 -16.80 40.16 -4.49
C PHE A 21 -16.47 38.72 -4.85
N ARG A 22 -15.19 38.37 -5.04
CA ARG A 22 -14.76 36.97 -5.25
C ARG A 22 -14.99 36.12 -4.00
N GLY A 23 -14.73 36.66 -2.81
CA GLY A 23 -15.02 35.99 -1.54
C GLY A 23 -16.52 35.77 -1.32
N GLN A 24 -17.37 36.75 -1.65
CA GLN A 24 -18.83 36.63 -1.51
C GLN A 24 -19.48 35.73 -2.56
N THR A 25 -18.96 35.69 -3.81
CA THR A 25 -19.41 34.74 -4.83
C THR A 25 -18.94 33.32 -4.51
N ALA A 26 -17.74 33.13 -4.01
CA ALA A 26 -17.27 31.84 -3.52
C ALA A 26 -18.10 31.33 -2.31
N GLN A 27 -18.44 32.23 -1.36
CA GLN A 27 -19.30 31.88 -0.23
C GLN A 27 -20.77 31.60 -0.64
N LYS A 28 -21.27 32.20 -1.72
CA LYS A 28 -22.63 31.95 -2.19
C LYS A 28 -22.77 30.63 -2.96
N HIS A 29 -21.68 30.14 -3.61
CA HIS A 29 -21.64 28.81 -4.21
C HIS A 29 -21.52 27.67 -3.17
N ILE A 30 -21.01 27.96 -1.96
CA ILE A 30 -20.88 26.96 -0.89
C ILE A 30 -22.22 26.71 -0.15
N LYS A 31 -23.20 27.63 -0.23
CA LYS A 31 -24.49 27.51 0.50
C LYS A 31 -25.57 26.69 -0.17
N GLY A 32 -25.34 26.08 -1.32
CA GLY A 32 -26.33 25.28 -2.08
C GLY A 32 -25.94 23.83 -2.37
N GLY A 33 -24.78 23.35 -1.94
CA GLY A 33 -24.37 21.97 -2.12
C GLY A 33 -25.11 21.04 -1.15
N ILE A 34 -25.71 19.96 -1.68
CA ILE A 34 -26.22 18.86 -0.87
C ILE A 34 -25.10 18.40 0.06
N GLN A 35 -25.24 18.68 1.36
CA GLN A 35 -24.29 18.20 2.36
C GLN A 35 -24.43 16.69 2.43
N MET A 36 -23.51 15.95 1.77
CA MET A 36 -23.53 14.50 1.75
C MET A 36 -23.17 13.96 3.13
N ASN A 37 -23.96 13.02 3.62
CA ASN A 37 -23.66 12.30 4.86
C ASN A 37 -22.60 11.23 4.59
N GLY A 38 -21.52 11.20 5.38
CA GLY A 38 -20.45 10.20 5.27
C GLY A 38 -20.95 8.77 5.44
N LEU A 39 -21.98 8.56 6.26
CA LEU A 39 -22.62 7.25 6.40
C LEU A 39 -23.18 6.73 5.06
N VAL A 40 -23.85 7.60 4.30
CA VAL A 40 -24.41 7.23 2.97
C VAL A 40 -23.29 6.80 2.02
N ILE A 41 -22.15 7.51 2.03
CA ILE A 41 -20.98 7.15 1.21
C ILE A 41 -20.47 5.76 1.59
N VAL A 42 -20.30 5.47 2.89
CA VAL A 42 -19.83 4.16 3.37
C VAL A 42 -20.81 3.06 2.97
N LEU A 43 -22.11 3.24 3.18
CA LEU A 43 -23.13 2.23 2.85
C LEU A 43 -23.20 1.94 1.35
N ILE A 44 -23.21 2.98 0.50
CA ILE A 44 -23.17 2.82 -0.96
C ILE A 44 -21.91 2.07 -1.37
N SER A 45 -20.77 2.38 -0.76
CA SER A 45 -19.50 1.73 -1.06
C SER A 45 -19.48 0.26 -0.64
N ILE A 46 -20.02 -0.07 0.54
CA ILE A 46 -20.17 -1.47 0.99
C ILE A 46 -21.03 -2.26 -0.01
N VAL A 47 -22.17 -1.68 -0.44
CA VAL A 47 -23.04 -2.33 -1.42
C VAL A 47 -22.34 -2.49 -2.77
N ALA A 48 -21.67 -1.44 -3.27
CA ALA A 48 -20.98 -1.46 -4.55
C ALA A 48 -19.81 -2.46 -4.56
N LEU A 49 -18.96 -2.41 -3.55
CA LEU A 49 -17.80 -3.29 -3.38
C LEU A 49 -18.25 -4.75 -3.15
N GLY A 50 -19.27 -4.97 -2.31
CA GLY A 50 -19.86 -6.28 -2.06
C GLY A 50 -20.50 -6.87 -3.32
N ALA A 51 -21.27 -6.09 -4.07
CA ALA A 51 -21.83 -6.50 -5.36
C ALA A 51 -20.73 -6.84 -6.38
N GLY A 52 -19.69 -6.00 -6.47
CA GLY A 52 -18.52 -6.27 -7.31
C GLY A 52 -17.86 -7.61 -6.98
N TYR A 53 -17.66 -7.92 -5.71
CA TYR A 53 -17.13 -9.22 -5.27
C TYR A 53 -18.07 -10.38 -5.64
N LEU A 54 -19.36 -10.26 -5.33
CA LEU A 54 -20.32 -11.33 -5.50
C LEU A 54 -20.62 -11.64 -6.98
N PHE A 55 -20.72 -10.61 -7.82
CA PHE A 55 -21.07 -10.77 -9.23
C PHE A 55 -19.82 -10.87 -10.11
N TYR A 56 -18.98 -9.84 -10.10
CA TYR A 56 -17.83 -9.76 -10.99
C TYR A 56 -16.68 -10.68 -10.54
N GLY A 57 -16.31 -10.67 -9.27
CA GLY A 57 -15.23 -11.50 -8.75
C GLY A 57 -15.50 -13.00 -8.91
N ARG A 58 -16.72 -13.45 -8.58
CA ARG A 58 -17.13 -14.86 -8.78
C ARG A 58 -17.28 -15.24 -10.25
N TRP A 59 -17.75 -14.30 -11.09
CA TRP A 59 -17.79 -14.52 -12.54
C TRP A 59 -16.39 -14.70 -13.11
N LEU A 60 -15.43 -13.86 -12.71
CA LEU A 60 -14.04 -13.94 -13.13
C LEU A 60 -13.40 -15.27 -12.73
N ALA A 61 -13.64 -15.71 -11.49
CA ALA A 61 -13.16 -16.98 -10.97
C ALA A 61 -13.67 -18.17 -11.80
N ARG A 62 -14.95 -18.18 -12.12
CA ARG A 62 -15.56 -19.21 -13.00
C ARG A 62 -14.98 -19.16 -14.41
N LYS A 63 -14.82 -17.96 -14.97
CA LYS A 63 -14.28 -17.75 -16.32
C LYS A 63 -12.83 -18.26 -16.45
N TRP A 64 -12.01 -18.10 -15.42
CA TRP A 64 -10.63 -18.57 -15.44
C TRP A 64 -10.47 -20.06 -15.12
N GLY A 65 -11.56 -20.72 -14.70
CA GLY A 65 -11.61 -22.17 -14.49
C GLY A 65 -10.83 -22.61 -13.25
N LEU A 66 -11.38 -22.25 -12.06
CA LEU A 66 -10.91 -22.83 -10.81
C LEU A 66 -11.27 -24.30 -10.74
N ASP A 67 -10.36 -25.13 -10.24
CA ASP A 67 -10.58 -26.55 -10.02
C ASP A 67 -10.51 -26.87 -8.52
N GLU A 68 -11.67 -27.07 -7.91
CA GLU A 68 -11.78 -27.39 -6.48
C GLU A 68 -11.16 -28.74 -6.11
N LYS A 69 -10.96 -29.63 -7.09
CA LYS A 69 -10.36 -30.95 -6.90
C LYS A 69 -8.86 -30.97 -7.12
N ALA A 70 -8.30 -29.89 -7.70
CA ALA A 70 -6.88 -29.79 -7.95
C ALA A 70 -6.09 -29.78 -6.64
N LYS A 71 -5.04 -30.58 -6.59
CA LYS A 71 -4.08 -30.53 -5.49
C LYS A 71 -3.27 -29.25 -5.61
N THR A 72 -3.37 -28.35 -4.64
CA THR A 72 -2.67 -27.06 -4.64
C THR A 72 -1.18 -27.23 -4.35
N PRO A 73 -0.33 -26.22 -4.70
CA PRO A 73 1.08 -26.25 -4.38
C PRO A 73 1.39 -26.48 -2.90
N ALA A 74 0.53 -25.96 -2.01
CA ALA A 74 0.66 -26.15 -0.57
C ALA A 74 0.76 -27.63 -0.17
N TYR A 75 0.01 -28.50 -0.85
CA TYR A 75 0.05 -29.95 -0.63
C TYR A 75 1.04 -30.70 -1.53
N GLN A 76 1.36 -30.14 -2.74
CA GLN A 76 2.25 -30.81 -3.69
C GLN A 76 3.70 -30.74 -3.23
N PHE A 77 4.08 -29.60 -2.63
CA PHE A 77 5.45 -29.27 -2.25
C PHE A 77 5.56 -29.00 -0.74
N GLU A 78 4.67 -29.59 0.07
CA GLU A 78 4.63 -29.37 1.53
C GLU A 78 6.02 -29.65 2.14
N ASP A 79 6.63 -28.61 2.70
CA ASP A 79 7.96 -28.64 3.33
C ASP A 79 7.93 -28.24 4.82
N GLY A 80 6.77 -27.77 5.30
CA GLY A 80 6.60 -27.30 6.69
C GLY A 80 7.22 -25.93 6.97
N GLU A 81 7.79 -25.27 5.96
CA GLU A 81 8.43 -23.95 6.08
C GLU A 81 7.74 -22.90 5.23
N ASP A 82 7.78 -23.03 3.91
CA ASP A 82 7.18 -22.14 2.93
C ASP A 82 5.84 -22.69 2.40
N TYR A 83 5.82 -23.98 2.07
CA TYR A 83 4.63 -24.66 1.57
C TYR A 83 3.91 -25.38 2.70
N VAL A 84 2.91 -24.70 3.26
CA VAL A 84 2.15 -25.19 4.42
C VAL A 84 0.66 -25.04 4.16
N PRO A 85 -0.11 -26.12 3.96
CA PRO A 85 -1.56 -26.05 3.81
C PRO A 85 -2.20 -25.35 5.01
N SER A 86 -2.83 -24.21 4.78
CA SER A 86 -3.38 -23.38 5.84
C SER A 86 -4.88 -23.18 5.68
N SER A 87 -5.58 -22.86 6.79
CA SER A 87 -7.00 -22.55 6.75
C SER A 87 -7.26 -21.31 5.89
N LYS A 88 -8.42 -21.25 5.26
CA LYS A 88 -8.87 -20.12 4.43
C LYS A 88 -8.69 -18.77 5.15
N PHE A 89 -9.06 -18.71 6.44
CA PHE A 89 -8.95 -17.48 7.23
C PHE A 89 -7.47 -17.12 7.48
N THR A 90 -6.61 -18.10 7.77
CA THR A 90 -5.17 -17.86 7.97
C THR A 90 -4.52 -17.28 6.69
N VAL A 91 -4.83 -17.83 5.52
CA VAL A 91 -4.30 -17.35 4.25
C VAL A 91 -4.87 -15.96 3.90
N PHE A 92 -6.17 -15.74 4.12
CA PHE A 92 -6.79 -14.43 3.97
C PHE A 92 -6.14 -13.40 4.90
N SER A 93 -5.92 -13.76 6.17
CA SER A 93 -5.26 -12.88 7.16
C SER A 93 -3.87 -12.47 6.71
N HIS A 94 -3.06 -13.43 6.25
CA HIS A 94 -1.72 -13.13 5.73
C HIS A 94 -1.78 -12.24 4.49
N GLN A 95 -2.63 -12.56 3.52
CA GLN A 95 -2.82 -11.73 2.32
C GLN A 95 -3.25 -10.32 2.70
N PHE A 96 -4.33 -10.19 3.49
CA PHE A 96 -4.93 -8.90 3.83
C PHE A 96 -4.00 -8.03 4.68
N SER A 97 -3.37 -8.58 5.73
CA SER A 97 -2.46 -7.80 6.57
C SER A 97 -1.19 -7.36 5.84
N SER A 98 -0.74 -8.13 4.85
CA SER A 98 0.44 -7.80 4.06
C SER A 98 0.18 -6.74 2.99
N ILE A 99 -1.02 -6.76 2.36
CA ILE A 99 -1.38 -5.78 1.32
C ILE A 99 -1.89 -4.48 1.94
N ALA A 100 -2.73 -4.55 2.97
CA ALA A 100 -3.31 -3.39 3.63
C ALA A 100 -2.27 -2.64 4.48
N GLY A 101 -1.31 -2.00 3.82
CA GLY A 101 -0.28 -1.18 4.45
C GLY A 101 -0.75 0.25 4.77
N ALA A 102 0.17 1.19 4.80
CA ALA A 102 -0.11 2.61 5.01
C ALA A 102 -0.93 3.24 3.86
N GLY A 103 -0.87 2.65 2.67
CA GLY A 103 -1.41 3.21 1.44
C GLY A 103 -2.91 3.48 1.42
N PRO A 104 -3.78 2.55 1.84
CA PRO A 104 -5.23 2.76 1.83
C PRO A 104 -5.72 3.87 2.76
N VAL A 105 -4.95 4.23 3.79
CA VAL A 105 -5.22 5.39 4.63
C VAL A 105 -4.60 6.66 4.04
N THR A 106 -3.34 6.61 3.67
CA THR A 106 -2.57 7.78 3.23
C THR A 106 -3.02 8.28 1.86
N GLY A 107 -3.22 7.38 0.90
CA GLY A 107 -3.58 7.72 -0.48
C GLY A 107 -4.84 8.57 -0.58
N PRO A 108 -6.00 8.12 -0.07
CA PRO A 108 -7.23 8.88 -0.13
C PRO A 108 -7.16 10.22 0.62
N ILE A 109 -6.47 10.29 1.76
CA ILE A 109 -6.29 11.54 2.51
C ILE A 109 -5.44 12.54 1.72
N LEU A 110 -4.34 12.12 1.10
CA LEU A 110 -3.52 13.00 0.27
C LEU A 110 -4.26 13.42 -1.02
N ALA A 111 -4.96 12.50 -1.68
CA ALA A 111 -5.69 12.76 -2.91
C ALA A 111 -6.97 13.59 -2.69
N SER A 112 -7.44 13.75 -1.45
CA SER A 112 -8.63 14.51 -1.10
C SER A 112 -8.55 16.00 -1.49
N VAL A 113 -7.37 16.50 -1.81
CA VAL A 113 -7.17 17.84 -2.37
C VAL A 113 -7.96 18.07 -3.66
N PHE A 114 -8.25 17.03 -4.44
CA PHE A 114 -9.08 17.08 -5.64
C PHE A 114 -10.59 17.02 -5.38
N GLY A 115 -10.99 16.81 -4.11
CA GLY A 115 -12.37 16.60 -3.69
C GLY A 115 -12.71 15.13 -3.45
N TRP A 116 -13.83 14.85 -2.76
CA TRP A 116 -14.18 13.48 -2.36
C TRP A 116 -14.75 12.62 -3.50
N VAL A 117 -15.41 13.20 -4.51
CA VAL A 117 -16.03 12.43 -5.61
C VAL A 117 -15.01 11.72 -6.46
N PRO A 118 -13.96 12.38 -7.04
CA PRO A 118 -12.99 11.67 -7.88
C PRO A 118 -12.22 10.62 -7.08
N VAL A 119 -11.92 10.87 -5.80
CA VAL A 119 -11.27 9.89 -4.92
C VAL A 119 -12.15 8.67 -4.70
N LEU A 120 -13.44 8.85 -4.39
CA LEU A 120 -14.40 7.77 -4.19
C LEU A 120 -14.56 6.90 -5.45
N LEU A 121 -14.71 7.56 -6.60
CA LEU A 121 -14.85 6.85 -7.89
C LEU A 121 -13.63 5.98 -8.18
N TRP A 122 -12.41 6.51 -7.95
CA TRP A 122 -11.20 5.72 -8.17
C TRP A 122 -11.03 4.59 -7.17
N LEU A 123 -11.40 4.76 -5.90
CA LEU A 123 -11.38 3.68 -4.91
C LEU A 123 -12.32 2.53 -5.29
N ILE A 124 -13.53 2.83 -5.78
CA ILE A 124 -14.50 1.80 -6.15
C ILE A 124 -14.14 1.16 -7.49
N ILE A 125 -13.95 1.94 -8.54
CA ILE A 125 -13.69 1.44 -9.89
C ILE A 125 -12.31 0.79 -9.97
N GLY A 126 -11.29 1.47 -9.48
CA GLY A 126 -9.92 0.97 -9.43
C GLY A 126 -9.81 -0.29 -8.57
N GLY A 127 -10.40 -0.28 -7.38
CA GLY A 127 -10.41 -1.43 -6.48
C GLY A 127 -11.06 -2.67 -7.09
N LEU A 128 -12.23 -2.54 -7.70
CA LEU A 128 -12.98 -3.68 -8.25
C LEU A 128 -12.41 -4.21 -9.58
N PHE A 129 -12.14 -3.31 -10.53
CA PHE A 129 -11.86 -3.72 -11.90
C PHE A 129 -10.37 -3.76 -12.24
N PHE A 130 -9.52 -3.19 -11.39
CA PHE A 130 -8.06 -3.15 -11.58
C PHE A 130 -7.35 -3.93 -10.48
N GLY A 131 -7.38 -3.44 -9.23
CA GLY A 131 -6.62 -4.02 -8.13
C GLY A 131 -7.06 -5.44 -7.79
N ALA A 132 -8.34 -5.66 -7.54
CA ALA A 132 -8.84 -6.99 -7.17
C ALA A 132 -8.66 -8.03 -8.30
N VAL A 133 -8.75 -7.59 -9.57
CA VAL A 133 -8.47 -8.46 -10.74
C VAL A 133 -7.00 -8.84 -10.79
N GLN A 134 -6.10 -7.88 -10.52
CA GLN A 134 -4.66 -8.10 -10.47
C GLN A 134 -4.27 -9.04 -9.32
N ASP A 135 -4.79 -8.81 -8.13
CA ASP A 135 -4.44 -9.59 -6.93
C ASP A 135 -4.91 -11.03 -7.06
N PHE A 136 -6.16 -11.22 -7.48
CA PHE A 136 -6.69 -12.55 -7.78
C PHE A 136 -5.94 -13.21 -8.94
N GLY A 137 -5.61 -12.46 -9.99
CA GLY A 137 -4.85 -12.95 -11.14
C GLY A 137 -3.43 -13.41 -10.78
N SER A 138 -2.77 -12.66 -9.92
CA SER A 138 -1.43 -13.00 -9.42
C SER A 138 -1.43 -14.25 -8.56
N LEU A 139 -2.41 -14.37 -7.66
CA LEU A 139 -2.62 -15.56 -6.85
C LEU A 139 -2.92 -16.78 -7.72
N TYR A 140 -3.85 -16.64 -8.67
CA TYR A 140 -4.26 -17.67 -9.61
C TYR A 140 -3.08 -18.16 -10.47
N ALA A 141 -2.34 -17.22 -11.09
CA ALA A 141 -1.19 -17.54 -11.91
C ALA A 141 -0.12 -18.28 -11.10
N SER A 142 0.13 -17.89 -9.88
CA SER A 142 1.11 -18.51 -9.00
C SER A 142 0.68 -19.92 -8.59
N VAL A 143 -0.56 -20.12 -8.14
CA VAL A 143 -1.08 -21.45 -7.79
C VAL A 143 -1.03 -22.41 -8.99
N LYS A 144 -1.38 -21.93 -10.19
CA LYS A 144 -1.29 -22.73 -11.43
C LYS A 144 0.16 -22.97 -11.92
N ASN A 145 1.14 -22.30 -11.33
CA ASN A 145 2.58 -22.45 -11.61
C ASN A 145 3.36 -22.85 -10.36
N GLU A 146 2.87 -23.83 -9.61
CA GLU A 146 3.61 -24.48 -8.50
C GLU A 146 3.92 -23.51 -7.34
N GLY A 147 3.13 -22.45 -7.13
CA GLY A 147 3.39 -21.43 -6.10
C GLY A 147 4.59 -20.52 -6.41
N LYS A 148 5.03 -20.46 -7.68
CA LYS A 148 6.17 -19.64 -8.11
C LYS A 148 5.89 -18.15 -7.99
N SER A 149 6.93 -17.37 -7.62
CA SER A 149 6.87 -15.91 -7.58
C SER A 149 6.60 -15.31 -8.96
N MET A 150 6.11 -14.07 -9.00
CA MET A 150 5.86 -13.37 -10.27
C MET A 150 7.11 -13.29 -11.15
N GLY A 151 8.29 -13.11 -10.56
CA GLY A 151 9.55 -13.12 -11.32
C GLY A 151 9.82 -14.45 -12.01
N MET A 152 9.56 -15.57 -11.34
CA MET A 152 9.71 -16.91 -11.93
C MET A 152 8.64 -17.20 -12.99
N ILE A 153 7.44 -16.66 -12.84
CA ILE A 153 6.38 -16.73 -13.85
C ILE A 153 6.80 -15.94 -15.10
N ILE A 154 7.36 -14.74 -14.92
CA ILE A 154 7.93 -13.93 -16.02
C ILE A 154 9.05 -14.70 -16.72
N GLU A 155 9.94 -15.37 -15.98
CA GLU A 155 10.99 -16.20 -16.61
C GLU A 155 10.38 -17.30 -17.48
N LYS A 156 9.40 -18.03 -16.97
CA LYS A 156 8.77 -19.15 -17.67
C LYS A 156 8.09 -18.73 -18.98
N TYR A 157 7.40 -17.60 -18.98
CA TYR A 157 6.57 -17.18 -20.12
C TYR A 157 7.22 -16.12 -21.02
N ILE A 158 8.18 -15.33 -20.50
CA ILE A 158 8.80 -14.20 -21.20
C ILE A 158 10.29 -14.42 -21.41
N GLY A 159 10.98 -15.04 -20.44
CA GLY A 159 12.38 -15.42 -20.52
C GLY A 159 13.27 -14.81 -19.43
N LYS A 160 14.52 -15.28 -19.35
CA LYS A 160 15.51 -14.94 -18.31
C LYS A 160 15.83 -13.44 -18.24
N ALA A 161 15.92 -12.75 -19.39
CA ALA A 161 16.17 -11.31 -19.44
C ALA A 161 15.00 -10.54 -18.79
N GLY A 162 13.77 -10.92 -19.10
CA GLY A 162 12.57 -10.33 -18.48
C GLY A 162 12.56 -10.50 -16.96
N ARG A 163 12.94 -11.68 -16.44
CA ARG A 163 13.08 -11.90 -14.99
C ARG A 163 14.09 -10.94 -14.35
N LYS A 164 15.31 -10.85 -14.90
CA LYS A 164 16.36 -9.99 -14.32
C LYS A 164 15.94 -8.52 -14.28
N LEU A 165 15.36 -8.02 -15.36
CA LEU A 165 14.84 -6.64 -15.43
C LEU A 165 13.71 -6.42 -14.42
N PHE A 166 12.80 -7.37 -14.30
CA PHE A 166 11.71 -7.31 -13.33
C PHE A 166 12.22 -7.37 -11.87
N MET A 167 13.19 -8.22 -11.55
CA MET A 167 13.77 -8.30 -10.21
C MET A 167 14.51 -7.00 -9.83
N LEU A 168 15.24 -6.40 -10.77
CA LEU A 168 15.87 -5.09 -10.56
C LEU A 168 14.82 -4.00 -10.31
N PHE A 169 13.73 -4.01 -11.09
CA PHE A 169 12.60 -3.11 -10.87
C PHE A 169 12.00 -3.30 -9.47
N CYS A 170 11.72 -4.54 -9.08
CA CYS A 170 11.19 -4.87 -7.75
C CYS A 170 12.13 -4.40 -6.63
N TRP A 171 13.44 -4.59 -6.78
CA TRP A 171 14.39 -4.12 -5.79
C TRP A 171 14.36 -2.59 -5.64
N LEU A 172 14.43 -1.84 -6.73
CA LEU A 172 14.34 -0.38 -6.70
C LEU A 172 13.01 0.11 -6.09
N PHE A 173 11.91 -0.55 -6.45
CA PHE A 173 10.60 -0.27 -5.86
C PHE A 173 10.60 -0.48 -4.34
N THR A 174 11.19 -1.57 -3.84
CA THR A 174 11.23 -1.83 -2.40
C THR A 174 12.02 -0.78 -1.62
N LEU A 175 13.05 -0.16 -2.23
CA LEU A 175 13.77 0.95 -1.62
C LEU A 175 12.87 2.17 -1.38
N LEU A 176 11.99 2.48 -2.34
CA LEU A 176 11.02 3.58 -2.20
C LEU A 176 9.99 3.30 -1.10
N VAL A 177 9.53 2.06 -0.99
CA VAL A 177 8.59 1.66 0.08
C VAL A 177 9.25 1.79 1.44
N ILE A 178 10.48 1.25 1.60
CA ILE A 178 11.25 1.37 2.84
C ILE A 178 11.39 2.85 3.22
N ALA A 179 11.76 3.70 2.27
CA ALA A 179 11.94 5.13 2.51
C ALA A 179 10.66 5.81 2.97
N ALA A 180 9.57 5.67 2.21
CA ALA A 180 8.32 6.38 2.48
C ALA A 180 7.67 5.93 3.79
N PHE A 181 7.61 4.61 4.03
CA PHE A 181 6.91 4.07 5.19
C PHE A 181 7.72 4.21 6.48
N THR A 182 9.05 4.08 6.42
CA THR A 182 9.91 4.32 7.58
C THR A 182 9.81 5.77 8.06
N ASP A 183 9.85 6.74 7.15
CA ASP A 183 9.72 8.17 7.49
C ASP A 183 8.35 8.48 8.09
N MET A 184 7.29 7.89 7.52
CA MET A 184 5.92 8.08 7.98
C MET A 184 5.69 7.48 9.38
N VAL A 185 6.13 6.24 9.61
CA VAL A 185 6.01 5.59 10.93
C VAL A 185 6.83 6.31 11.97
N ALA A 186 8.09 6.66 11.64
CA ALA A 186 8.95 7.42 12.54
C ALA A 186 8.33 8.78 12.91
N GLY A 187 7.72 9.48 11.93
CA GLY A 187 7.00 10.73 12.17
C GLY A 187 5.78 10.58 13.08
N THR A 188 5.09 9.44 13.00
CA THR A 188 3.92 9.13 13.83
C THR A 188 4.30 8.81 15.28
N PHE A 189 5.52 8.33 15.53
CA PHE A 189 6.01 7.94 16.86
C PHE A 189 6.72 9.06 17.62
N VAL A 190 6.86 10.24 17.02
CA VAL A 190 7.53 11.37 17.67
C VAL A 190 6.75 11.79 18.91
N GLY A 191 7.42 11.81 20.07
CA GLY A 191 6.88 12.34 21.32
C GLY A 191 7.79 13.40 21.93
N LYS A 192 9.11 13.29 21.70
CA LYS A 192 10.09 14.23 22.25
C LYS A 192 10.14 15.52 21.43
N GLY A 193 9.92 16.66 22.10
CA GLY A 193 9.98 17.97 21.46
C GLY A 193 8.63 18.48 20.89
N LEU A 194 7.51 17.77 21.13
CA LEU A 194 6.17 18.28 20.85
C LEU A 194 5.68 19.14 22.02
N GLU A 195 5.04 20.27 21.69
CA GLU A 195 4.47 21.20 22.67
C GLU A 195 3.16 20.64 23.27
N ASP A 196 2.34 19.97 22.47
CA ASP A 196 1.10 19.33 22.93
C ASP A 196 1.43 18.01 23.65
N SER A 197 1.26 18.01 24.96
CA SER A 197 1.51 16.85 25.81
C SER A 197 0.58 15.68 25.55
N SER A 198 -0.65 15.92 25.07
CA SER A 198 -1.62 14.87 24.76
C SER A 198 -1.24 14.12 23.48
N VAL A 199 -0.82 14.85 22.45
CA VAL A 199 -0.31 14.29 21.20
C VAL A 199 1.02 13.57 21.43
N ALA A 200 1.93 14.18 22.20
CA ALA A 200 3.21 13.57 22.55
C ALA A 200 3.01 12.23 23.29
N TYR A 201 2.09 12.18 24.24
CA TYR A 201 1.75 10.93 24.94
C TYR A 201 1.14 9.91 23.99
N ALA A 202 0.14 10.28 23.17
CA ALA A 202 -0.53 9.35 22.26
C ALA A 202 0.46 8.72 21.28
N ASN A 203 1.36 9.51 20.68
CA ASN A 203 2.40 9.04 19.78
C ASN A 203 3.38 8.10 20.49
N SER A 204 3.83 8.47 21.69
CA SER A 204 4.81 7.70 22.47
C SER A 204 4.22 6.40 23.00
N ALA A 205 2.94 6.39 23.39
CA ALA A 205 2.22 5.19 23.77
C ALA A 205 2.01 4.25 22.57
N ALA A 206 1.58 4.79 21.42
CA ALA A 206 1.46 4.00 20.19
C ALA A 206 2.80 3.39 19.75
N ALA A 207 3.89 4.13 19.88
CA ALA A 207 5.23 3.64 19.61
C ALA A 207 5.63 2.49 20.54
N SER A 208 5.40 2.65 21.85
CA SER A 208 5.66 1.61 22.83
C SER A 208 4.85 0.33 22.55
N ILE A 209 3.55 0.48 22.30
CA ILE A 209 2.67 -0.63 21.96
C ILE A 209 3.17 -1.33 20.68
N SER A 210 3.58 -0.58 19.65
CA SER A 210 4.09 -1.15 18.41
C SER A 210 5.40 -1.93 18.59
N MET A 211 6.29 -1.47 19.47
CA MET A 211 7.51 -2.20 19.80
C MET A 211 7.22 -3.47 20.64
N LEU A 212 6.30 -3.37 21.61
CA LEU A 212 5.82 -4.51 22.36
C LEU A 212 5.12 -5.55 21.47
N PHE A 213 4.41 -5.09 20.44
CA PHE A 213 3.74 -5.95 19.46
C PHE A 213 4.71 -6.90 18.75
N ILE A 214 5.91 -6.42 18.42
CA ILE A 214 6.97 -7.25 17.82
C ILE A 214 7.37 -8.37 18.78
N LEU A 215 7.60 -8.02 20.06
CA LEU A 215 7.99 -9.00 21.08
C LEU A 215 6.87 -10.03 21.32
N VAL A 216 5.63 -9.56 21.43
CA VAL A 216 4.46 -10.42 21.66
C VAL A 216 4.20 -11.34 20.48
N ALA A 217 4.43 -10.88 19.24
CA ALA A 217 4.34 -11.71 18.05
C ALA A 217 5.36 -12.87 18.07
N VAL A 218 6.60 -12.60 18.49
CA VAL A 218 7.62 -13.65 18.68
C VAL A 218 7.18 -14.65 19.75
N VAL A 219 6.68 -14.16 20.90
CA VAL A 219 6.16 -15.03 21.98
C VAL A 219 5.02 -15.90 21.47
N PHE A 220 4.08 -15.33 20.71
CA PHE A 220 2.98 -16.05 20.11
C PHE A 220 3.46 -17.13 19.12
N GLY A 221 4.45 -16.82 18.29
CA GLY A 221 5.11 -17.79 17.40
C GLY A 221 5.74 -18.97 18.14
N LEU A 222 6.43 -18.68 19.24
CA LEU A 222 7.01 -19.72 20.11
C LEU A 222 5.93 -20.58 20.77
N ILE A 223 4.82 -19.99 21.23
CA ILE A 223 3.67 -20.72 21.79
C ILE A 223 3.09 -21.66 20.72
N GLN A 224 2.85 -21.16 19.51
CA GLN A 224 2.33 -21.96 18.40
C GLN A 224 3.24 -23.15 18.08
N LYS A 225 4.56 -22.92 18.03
CA LYS A 225 5.54 -23.98 17.77
C LYS A 225 5.56 -25.04 18.88
N LYS A 226 5.45 -24.62 20.15
CA LYS A 226 5.49 -25.54 21.30
C LYS A 226 4.22 -26.37 21.45
N VAL A 227 3.06 -25.76 21.19
CA VAL A 227 1.74 -26.42 21.34
C VAL A 227 1.39 -27.28 20.12
N GLY A 228 1.98 -26.98 18.94
CA GLY A 228 1.66 -27.67 17.70
C GLY A 228 0.30 -27.27 17.13
N LYS A 229 -0.54 -28.25 16.73
CA LYS A 229 -1.87 -28.00 16.15
C LYS A 229 -2.82 -27.42 17.22
N MET A 230 -3.01 -26.12 17.21
CA MET A 230 -3.95 -25.40 18.08
C MET A 230 -5.29 -25.23 17.34
N ASN A 231 -6.40 -25.40 18.05
CA ASN A 231 -7.72 -25.07 17.50
C ASN A 231 -7.78 -23.58 17.14
N GLU A 232 -8.34 -23.21 15.98
CA GLU A 232 -8.40 -21.83 15.49
C GLU A 232 -9.08 -20.86 16.47
N VAL A 233 -10.11 -21.32 17.20
CA VAL A 233 -10.78 -20.51 18.22
C VAL A 233 -9.84 -20.20 19.39
N VAL A 234 -9.15 -21.22 19.90
CA VAL A 234 -8.16 -21.05 20.99
C VAL A 234 -7.02 -20.15 20.53
N LYS A 235 -6.54 -20.33 19.31
CA LYS A 235 -5.51 -19.50 18.69
C LYS A 235 -5.94 -18.03 18.63
N ALA A 236 -7.18 -17.76 18.22
CA ALA A 236 -7.74 -16.41 18.18
C ALA A 236 -7.86 -15.79 19.59
N ILE A 237 -8.36 -16.55 20.56
CA ILE A 237 -8.50 -16.07 21.95
C ILE A 237 -7.14 -15.72 22.54
N VAL A 238 -6.12 -16.57 22.36
CA VAL A 238 -4.75 -16.30 22.84
C VAL A 238 -4.17 -15.04 22.15
N ALA A 239 -4.36 -14.91 20.83
CA ALA A 239 -3.89 -13.73 20.09
C ALA A 239 -4.54 -12.43 20.61
N ILE A 240 -5.87 -12.42 20.80
CA ILE A 240 -6.61 -11.26 21.30
C ILE A 240 -6.21 -10.95 22.76
N ALA A 241 -6.07 -11.96 23.61
CA ALA A 241 -5.64 -11.77 25.00
C ALA A 241 -4.24 -11.12 25.06
N LEU A 242 -3.31 -11.61 24.24
CA LEU A 242 -1.96 -11.02 24.13
C LEU A 242 -2.01 -9.57 23.61
N LEU A 243 -2.87 -9.26 22.64
CA LEU A 243 -3.06 -7.89 22.14
C LEU A 243 -3.58 -6.95 23.23
N VAL A 244 -4.57 -7.39 24.02
CA VAL A 244 -5.13 -6.58 25.11
C VAL A 244 -4.08 -6.32 26.19
N VAL A 245 -3.34 -7.34 26.62
CA VAL A 245 -2.27 -7.21 27.63
C VAL A 245 -1.17 -6.26 27.12
N MET A 246 -0.72 -6.45 25.89
CA MET A 246 0.27 -5.59 25.25
C MET A 246 -0.19 -4.13 25.20
N PHE A 247 -1.44 -3.89 24.79
CA PHE A 247 -2.02 -2.55 24.72
C PHE A 247 -2.05 -1.89 26.12
N ALA A 248 -2.52 -2.62 27.13
CA ALA A 248 -2.54 -2.12 28.51
C ALA A 248 -1.13 -1.75 29.01
N ILE A 249 -0.14 -2.63 28.81
CA ILE A 249 1.25 -2.36 29.21
C ILE A 249 1.79 -1.12 28.48
N GLY A 250 1.61 -1.03 27.17
CA GLY A 250 2.16 0.06 26.37
C GLY A 250 1.55 1.42 26.67
N MET A 251 0.29 1.47 27.10
CA MET A 251 -0.35 2.69 27.60
C MET A 251 0.33 3.24 28.87
N HIS A 252 0.89 2.38 29.71
CA HIS A 252 1.57 2.79 30.93
C HIS A 252 3.07 3.03 30.77
N LEU A 253 3.66 2.64 29.63
CA LEU A 253 5.09 2.74 29.35
C LEU A 253 5.37 3.51 28.04
N PRO A 254 4.97 4.79 27.91
CA PRO A 254 5.21 5.55 26.69
C PRO A 254 6.70 5.81 26.46
N ILE A 255 7.18 5.63 25.21
CA ILE A 255 8.59 5.82 24.82
C ILE A 255 8.72 7.13 24.05
N TYR A 256 9.25 8.16 24.71
CA TYR A 256 9.46 9.48 24.12
C TYR A 256 10.79 9.56 23.38
N GLN A 257 10.74 9.61 22.05
CA GLN A 257 11.93 9.72 21.21
C GLN A 257 11.72 10.74 20.07
N THR A 258 12.85 11.16 19.46
CA THR A 258 12.85 12.01 18.26
C THR A 258 12.60 11.18 17.00
N LYS A 259 12.22 11.84 15.90
CA LYS A 259 12.03 11.20 14.60
C LYS A 259 13.26 10.44 14.12
N SER A 260 14.46 11.05 14.24
CA SER A 260 15.72 10.41 13.83
C SER A 260 16.01 9.13 14.63
N ALA A 261 15.78 9.16 15.94
CA ALA A 261 15.96 7.96 16.78
C ALA A 261 15.01 6.82 16.32
N TRP A 262 13.75 7.16 16.03
CA TRP A 262 12.79 6.18 15.51
C TRP A 262 13.18 5.60 14.15
N ILE A 263 13.73 6.43 13.24
CA ILE A 263 14.25 5.92 11.96
C ILE A 263 15.32 4.85 12.19
N TYR A 264 16.28 5.09 13.06
CA TYR A 264 17.33 4.10 13.36
C TYR A 264 16.77 2.83 14.03
N ILE A 265 15.86 2.98 14.99
CA ILE A 265 15.21 1.84 15.66
C ILE A 265 14.47 0.97 14.64
N ILE A 266 13.69 1.60 13.73
CA ILE A 266 12.97 0.90 12.68
C ILE A 266 13.94 0.21 11.72
N MET A 267 15.05 0.84 11.31
CA MET A 267 16.04 0.20 10.42
C MET A 267 16.67 -1.04 11.03
N VAL A 268 17.03 -0.98 12.34
CA VAL A 268 17.53 -2.17 13.07
C VAL A 268 16.45 -3.26 13.13
N TYR A 269 15.23 -2.88 13.42
CA TYR A 269 14.09 -3.80 13.42
C TYR A 269 13.89 -4.48 12.05
N LEU A 270 13.93 -3.72 10.95
CA LEU A 270 13.77 -4.24 9.59
C LEU A 270 14.89 -5.22 9.21
N PHE A 271 16.12 -4.96 9.69
CA PHE A 271 17.21 -5.92 9.51
C PHE A 271 16.89 -7.25 10.19
N LEU A 272 16.45 -7.23 11.45
CA LEU A 272 16.07 -8.44 12.17
C LEU A 272 14.89 -9.15 11.50
N ALA A 273 13.83 -8.43 11.15
CA ALA A 273 12.64 -8.98 10.50
C ALA A 273 12.96 -9.62 9.14
N SER A 274 13.88 -9.02 8.37
CA SER A 274 14.29 -9.56 7.08
C SER A 274 15.06 -10.87 7.17
N VAL A 275 15.85 -11.10 8.23
CA VAL A 275 16.71 -12.28 8.36
C VAL A 275 16.10 -13.41 9.20
N MET A 276 15.10 -13.10 10.05
CA MET A 276 14.42 -14.08 10.91
C MET A 276 13.53 -15.04 10.12
N PRO A 277 13.35 -16.30 10.63
CA PRO A 277 12.40 -17.24 10.04
C PRO A 277 10.96 -16.71 10.04
N MET A 278 10.18 -17.02 9.00
CA MET A 278 8.80 -16.54 8.84
C MET A 278 7.89 -17.00 9.99
N TRP A 279 8.02 -18.25 10.42
CA TRP A 279 7.20 -18.81 11.51
C TRP A 279 7.40 -18.14 12.86
N LEU A 280 8.55 -17.49 13.07
CA LEU A 280 8.87 -16.90 14.38
C LEU A 280 8.28 -15.50 14.55
N LEU A 281 8.27 -14.67 13.50
CA LEU A 281 7.84 -13.28 13.56
C LEU A 281 6.68 -12.99 12.60
N MET A 282 6.87 -13.19 11.30
CA MET A 282 5.91 -12.69 10.29
C MET A 282 4.53 -13.35 10.39
N GLN A 283 4.45 -14.68 10.35
CA GLN A 283 3.17 -15.39 10.38
C GLN A 283 2.36 -15.11 11.66
N PRO A 284 2.94 -15.21 12.89
CA PRO A 284 2.22 -14.88 14.12
C PRO A 284 1.78 -13.43 14.17
N ARG A 285 2.66 -12.51 13.73
CA ARG A 285 2.37 -11.08 13.70
C ARG A 285 1.23 -10.77 12.73
N ASP A 286 1.28 -11.28 11.49
CA ASP A 286 0.25 -11.05 10.49
C ASP A 286 -1.12 -11.57 10.94
N TYR A 287 -1.15 -12.72 11.61
CA TYR A 287 -2.36 -13.25 12.22
C TYR A 287 -2.94 -12.30 13.29
N MET A 288 -2.10 -11.79 14.19
CA MET A 288 -2.50 -10.84 15.22
C MET A 288 -2.89 -9.48 14.63
N THR A 289 -2.13 -8.98 13.64
CA THR A 289 -2.42 -7.73 12.93
C THR A 289 -3.81 -7.74 12.31
N THR A 290 -4.25 -8.87 11.77
CA THR A 290 -5.59 -8.96 11.16
C THR A 290 -6.70 -8.63 12.16
N PHE A 291 -6.60 -9.05 13.41
CA PHE A 291 -7.59 -8.68 14.44
C PHE A 291 -7.55 -7.17 14.74
N MET A 292 -6.36 -6.58 14.78
CA MET A 292 -6.20 -5.13 14.97
C MET A 292 -6.82 -4.36 13.79
N LEU A 293 -6.58 -4.79 12.56
CA LEU A 293 -7.10 -4.17 11.35
C LEU A 293 -8.62 -4.29 11.24
N LEU A 294 -9.15 -5.47 11.45
CA LEU A 294 -10.60 -5.67 11.48
C LEU A 294 -11.24 -4.84 12.59
N GLY A 295 -10.62 -4.80 13.78
CA GLY A 295 -11.06 -3.95 14.88
C GLY A 295 -11.04 -2.46 14.51
N MET A 296 -9.99 -1.99 13.83
CA MET A 296 -9.89 -0.62 13.34
C MET A 296 -10.98 -0.30 12.30
N ILE A 297 -11.17 -1.16 11.30
CA ILE A 297 -12.19 -0.95 10.25
C ILE A 297 -13.58 -0.98 10.85
N ILE A 298 -13.88 -1.98 11.69
CA ILE A 298 -15.17 -2.11 12.37
C ILE A 298 -15.39 -0.88 13.27
N GLY A 299 -14.41 -0.50 14.08
CA GLY A 299 -14.48 0.67 14.95
C GLY A 299 -14.74 1.96 14.16
N ALA A 300 -14.06 2.15 13.04
CA ALA A 300 -14.24 3.31 12.19
C ALA A 300 -15.62 3.30 11.50
N VAL A 301 -16.09 2.17 10.97
CA VAL A 301 -17.43 2.04 10.37
C VAL A 301 -18.52 2.25 11.41
N VAL A 302 -18.41 1.64 12.59
CA VAL A 302 -19.34 1.82 13.70
C VAL A 302 -19.31 3.27 14.18
N GLY A 303 -18.12 3.87 14.28
CA GLY A 303 -17.98 5.30 14.59
C GLY A 303 -18.72 6.20 13.58
N VAL A 304 -18.62 5.91 12.28
CA VAL A 304 -19.38 6.63 11.24
C VAL A 304 -20.89 6.39 11.37
N LEU A 305 -21.30 5.16 11.70
CA LEU A 305 -22.71 4.81 11.91
C LEU A 305 -23.35 5.62 13.05
N PHE A 306 -22.64 5.82 14.15
CA PHE A 306 -23.18 6.57 15.31
C PHE A 306 -22.95 8.08 15.19
N ALA A 307 -21.83 8.50 14.63
CA ALA A 307 -21.50 9.93 14.54
C ALA A 307 -22.25 10.65 13.42
N HIS A 308 -22.77 9.94 12.40
CA HIS A 308 -23.41 10.51 11.22
C HIS A 308 -22.65 11.71 10.63
N PRO A 309 -21.33 11.58 10.35
CA PRO A 309 -20.51 12.73 10.00
C PRO A 309 -20.95 13.35 8.68
N THR A 310 -21.06 14.67 8.66
CA THR A 310 -21.31 15.44 7.44
C THR A 310 -19.99 15.67 6.72
N MET A 311 -19.95 15.43 5.42
CA MET A 311 -18.80 15.74 4.57
C MET A 311 -18.61 17.25 4.46
N LYS A 312 -17.53 17.76 5.04
CA LYS A 312 -17.10 19.15 4.94
C LYS A 312 -16.13 19.40 3.78
N LEU A 313 -15.59 18.32 3.22
CA LEU A 313 -14.74 18.36 2.04
C LEU A 313 -15.58 18.66 0.81
N ASN A 314 -15.06 19.50 -0.10
CA ASN A 314 -15.74 19.77 -1.36
C ASN A 314 -15.88 18.50 -2.20
N ALA A 315 -16.95 18.41 -2.98
CA ALA A 315 -17.18 17.30 -3.88
C ALA A 315 -16.10 17.25 -4.99
N TYR A 316 -15.73 18.38 -5.52
CA TYR A 316 -14.71 18.55 -6.56
C TYR A 316 -14.06 19.93 -6.44
N ASN A 317 -12.73 19.97 -6.46
CA ASN A 317 -11.93 21.19 -6.33
C ASN A 317 -11.32 21.69 -7.65
N GLY A 318 -11.54 20.96 -8.74
CA GLY A 318 -10.98 21.28 -10.05
C GLY A 318 -9.95 20.26 -10.54
N PHE A 319 -9.60 20.37 -11.82
CA PHE A 319 -8.65 19.47 -12.45
C PHE A 319 -7.20 19.80 -12.04
N ASN A 320 -6.89 21.07 -11.81
CA ASN A 320 -5.58 21.54 -11.33
C ASN A 320 -5.73 22.19 -9.95
N VAL A 321 -5.09 21.62 -8.93
CA VAL A 321 -5.15 22.08 -7.55
C VAL A 321 -3.74 22.12 -6.96
N GLY A 322 -3.35 23.26 -6.39
CA GLY A 322 -2.05 23.40 -5.72
C GLY A 322 -0.85 23.04 -6.58
N GLY A 323 -0.87 23.35 -7.88
CA GLY A 323 0.20 23.02 -8.81
C GLY A 323 0.21 21.56 -9.30
N SER A 324 -0.71 20.73 -8.84
CA SER A 324 -0.86 19.33 -9.27
C SER A 324 -2.08 19.15 -10.16
N SER A 325 -1.95 18.38 -11.22
CA SER A 325 -3.07 17.98 -12.09
C SER A 325 -3.73 16.71 -11.54
N LEU A 326 -5.07 16.65 -11.60
CA LEU A 326 -5.83 15.47 -11.20
C LEU A 326 -5.33 14.22 -11.93
N PHE A 327 -5.14 14.32 -13.25
CA PHE A 327 -4.48 13.27 -14.02
C PHE A 327 -3.02 13.65 -14.23
N PRO A 328 -2.06 12.80 -13.87
CA PRO A 328 -2.16 11.45 -13.31
C PRO A 328 -2.14 11.41 -11.76
N THR A 329 -2.00 12.55 -11.07
CA THR A 329 -1.62 12.62 -9.65
C THR A 329 -2.61 11.89 -8.73
N LEU A 330 -3.93 12.05 -8.93
CA LEU A 330 -4.93 11.36 -8.12
C LEU A 330 -4.72 9.85 -8.18
N PHE A 331 -4.52 9.31 -9.36
CA PHE A 331 -4.40 7.88 -9.60
C PHE A 331 -3.16 7.30 -8.92
N VAL A 332 -2.00 7.94 -9.07
CA VAL A 332 -0.75 7.45 -8.45
C VAL A 332 -0.70 7.71 -6.95
N THR A 333 -1.41 8.71 -6.44
CA THR A 333 -1.49 8.99 -5.01
C THR A 333 -2.33 7.93 -4.28
N ILE A 334 -3.42 7.45 -4.90
CA ILE A 334 -4.25 6.36 -4.37
C ILE A 334 -3.77 5.03 -4.98
N ALA A 335 -2.52 4.67 -4.74
CA ALA A 335 -1.99 3.43 -5.28
C ALA A 335 -2.59 2.21 -4.56
N CYS A 336 -2.34 2.03 -3.27
CA CYS A 336 -2.70 0.80 -2.57
C CYS A 336 -4.21 0.60 -2.44
N GLY A 337 -4.98 1.62 -2.09
CA GLY A 337 -6.44 1.51 -1.94
C GLY A 337 -7.24 1.23 -3.22
N ALA A 338 -6.60 1.31 -4.40
CA ALA A 338 -7.24 1.06 -5.69
C ALA A 338 -6.48 0.05 -6.56
N VAL A 339 -5.18 0.24 -6.81
CA VAL A 339 -4.35 -0.66 -7.63
C VAL A 339 -2.92 -0.64 -7.12
N SER A 340 -2.37 -1.79 -6.72
CA SER A 340 -1.02 -1.87 -6.17
C SER A 340 -0.23 -3.04 -6.75
N GLY A 341 0.91 -2.74 -7.34
CA GLY A 341 1.83 -3.77 -7.84
C GLY A 341 2.43 -4.63 -6.74
N PHE A 342 2.64 -4.07 -5.56
CA PHE A 342 3.14 -4.78 -4.39
C PHE A 342 2.26 -5.98 -4.01
N HIS A 343 0.94 -5.86 -4.14
CA HIS A 343 0.01 -6.94 -3.82
C HIS A 343 0.27 -8.21 -4.62
N SER A 344 0.69 -8.05 -5.87
CA SER A 344 1.03 -9.20 -6.72
C SER A 344 2.25 -9.97 -6.24
N LEU A 345 3.21 -9.29 -5.61
CA LEU A 345 4.39 -9.92 -5.02
C LEU A 345 4.02 -10.72 -3.77
N VAL A 346 3.09 -10.21 -2.96
CA VAL A 346 2.53 -10.92 -1.80
C VAL A 346 1.71 -12.12 -2.26
N SER A 347 0.77 -11.92 -3.19
CA SER A 347 -0.11 -12.97 -3.70
C SER A 347 0.66 -14.13 -4.30
N SER A 348 1.70 -13.84 -5.11
CA SER A 348 2.47 -14.86 -5.82
C SER A 348 3.69 -15.42 -5.07
N GLY A 349 4.20 -14.68 -4.08
CA GLY A 349 5.42 -15.08 -3.38
C GLY A 349 5.19 -15.89 -2.11
N THR A 350 4.04 -15.66 -1.46
CA THR A 350 3.75 -16.21 -0.13
C THR A 350 2.37 -16.84 -0.04
N SER A 351 1.30 -16.11 -0.29
CA SER A 351 -0.08 -16.60 -0.12
C SER A 351 -0.37 -17.84 -0.98
N SER A 352 0.12 -17.86 -2.22
CA SER A 352 -0.07 -18.98 -3.16
C SER A 352 0.50 -20.31 -2.68
N LYS A 353 1.52 -20.28 -1.82
CA LYS A 353 2.16 -21.47 -1.25
C LYS A 353 1.38 -22.08 -0.08
N THR A 354 0.39 -21.34 0.45
CA THR A 354 -0.37 -21.76 1.64
C THR A 354 -1.84 -22.01 1.36
N VAL A 355 -2.33 -21.74 0.14
CA VAL A 355 -3.71 -22.01 -0.28
C VAL A 355 -3.99 -23.51 -0.30
N SER A 356 -4.93 -23.95 0.53
CA SER A 356 -5.34 -25.35 0.61
C SER A 356 -6.33 -25.76 -0.47
N ASN A 357 -7.17 -24.87 -0.96
CA ASN A 357 -8.13 -25.16 -2.02
C ASN A 357 -8.32 -23.97 -2.96
N GLU A 358 -8.39 -24.24 -4.28
CA GLU A 358 -8.56 -23.19 -5.27
C GLU A 358 -9.86 -22.39 -5.10
N LYS A 359 -10.93 -22.98 -4.55
CA LYS A 359 -12.19 -22.28 -4.27
C LYS A 359 -12.06 -21.11 -3.30
N ASP A 360 -10.99 -21.08 -2.51
CA ASP A 360 -10.74 -20.03 -1.52
C ASP A 360 -10.01 -18.82 -2.12
N MET A 361 -9.36 -18.99 -3.29
CA MET A 361 -8.59 -17.93 -3.95
C MET A 361 -9.38 -16.64 -4.25
N PRO A 362 -10.67 -16.69 -4.66
CA PRO A 362 -11.44 -15.46 -4.87
C PRO A 362 -11.59 -14.62 -3.60
N MET A 363 -11.79 -15.27 -2.44
CA MET A 363 -11.84 -14.53 -1.18
C MET A 363 -10.47 -14.00 -0.78
N ILE A 364 -9.42 -14.79 -0.95
CA ILE A 364 -8.06 -14.45 -0.56
C ILE A 364 -7.50 -13.32 -1.45
N GLY A 365 -7.55 -13.45 -2.76
CA GLY A 365 -7.00 -12.45 -3.69
C GLY A 365 -7.98 -11.29 -3.90
N TYR A 366 -9.12 -11.54 -4.53
CA TYR A 366 -10.10 -10.50 -4.86
C TYR A 366 -10.74 -9.87 -3.62
N GLY A 367 -11.16 -10.70 -2.66
CA GLY A 367 -11.85 -10.25 -1.44
C GLY A 367 -10.98 -9.38 -0.54
N ALA A 368 -9.70 -9.70 -0.37
CA ALA A 368 -8.79 -8.90 0.44
C ALA A 368 -8.64 -7.47 -0.11
N MET A 369 -8.49 -7.32 -1.44
CA MET A 369 -8.42 -6.01 -2.09
C MET A 369 -9.73 -5.21 -1.94
N VAL A 370 -10.89 -5.87 -1.99
CA VAL A 370 -12.20 -5.22 -1.77
C VAL A 370 -12.29 -4.66 -0.35
N VAL A 371 -11.84 -5.40 0.66
CA VAL A 371 -11.81 -4.91 2.06
C VAL A 371 -10.82 -3.77 2.22
N GLU A 372 -9.69 -3.81 1.53
CA GLU A 372 -8.72 -2.71 1.53
C GLU A 372 -9.28 -1.45 0.87
N SER A 373 -10.01 -1.57 -0.24
CA SER A 373 -10.69 -0.44 -0.88
C SER A 373 -11.74 0.19 0.05
N LEU A 374 -12.45 -0.63 0.84
CA LEU A 374 -13.38 -0.14 1.86
C LEU A 374 -12.64 0.67 2.95
N LEU A 375 -11.46 0.23 3.37
CA LEU A 375 -10.63 1.02 4.29
C LEU A 375 -10.26 2.38 3.68
N GLY A 376 -9.94 2.42 2.38
CA GLY A 376 -9.71 3.67 1.66
C GLY A 376 -10.92 4.60 1.64
N VAL A 377 -12.13 4.05 1.46
CA VAL A 377 -13.38 4.81 1.54
C VAL A 377 -13.60 5.36 2.96
N VAL A 378 -13.35 4.57 3.98
CA VAL A 378 -13.45 5.01 5.38
C VAL A 378 -12.47 6.16 5.64
N ALA A 379 -11.23 6.05 5.17
CA ALA A 379 -10.23 7.12 5.30
C ALA A 379 -10.68 8.41 4.59
N LEU A 380 -11.30 8.29 3.41
CA LEU A 380 -11.89 9.44 2.70
C LEU A 380 -13.02 10.09 3.49
N VAL A 381 -13.92 9.30 4.09
CA VAL A 381 -15.02 9.82 4.92
C VAL A 381 -14.47 10.50 6.18
N VAL A 382 -13.45 9.92 6.80
CA VAL A 382 -12.79 10.53 7.97
C VAL A 382 -12.21 11.89 7.62
N VAL A 383 -11.36 12.00 6.59
CA VAL A 383 -10.80 13.30 6.20
C VAL A 383 -11.88 14.27 5.72
N GLY A 384 -12.93 13.77 5.07
CA GLY A 384 -14.07 14.57 4.64
C GLY A 384 -14.85 15.18 5.80
N ALA A 385 -14.98 14.46 6.90
CA ALA A 385 -15.67 14.93 8.10
C ALA A 385 -14.88 15.99 8.90
N VAL A 386 -13.55 15.82 8.98
CA VAL A 386 -12.65 16.73 9.70
C VAL A 386 -12.09 17.86 8.83
N ALA A 387 -12.49 17.93 7.56
CA ALA A 387 -12.04 18.95 6.63
C ALA A 387 -12.37 20.39 7.13
N VAL A 388 -11.49 21.32 6.82
CA VAL A 388 -11.60 22.74 7.15
C VAL A 388 -11.69 23.54 5.86
N ASN A 389 -12.70 24.40 5.75
CA ASN A 389 -12.93 25.23 4.56
C ASN A 389 -12.94 24.46 3.23
N GLY A 390 -13.48 23.25 3.21
CA GLY A 390 -13.58 22.41 2.00
C GLY A 390 -12.31 21.67 1.61
N THR A 391 -11.25 21.73 2.43
CA THR A 391 -9.94 21.11 2.20
C THR A 391 -9.53 20.24 3.39
N LYS A 392 -8.57 19.32 3.16
CA LYS A 392 -8.02 18.50 4.23
C LYS A 392 -7.34 19.35 5.29
N PRO A 393 -7.40 18.97 6.59
CA PRO A 393 -6.65 19.67 7.63
C PRO A 393 -5.14 19.44 7.50
N ASP A 394 -4.36 20.28 8.16
CA ASP A 394 -2.91 20.08 8.29
C ASP A 394 -2.61 18.86 9.16
N GLY A 395 -1.47 18.24 8.91
CA GLY A 395 -1.01 17.07 9.64
C GLY A 395 -0.68 15.88 8.75
N THR A 396 -0.10 14.86 9.38
CA THR A 396 0.19 13.60 8.68
C THR A 396 -1.12 12.82 8.43
N PRO A 397 -1.24 12.05 7.35
CA PRO A 397 -2.42 11.24 7.08
C PRO A 397 -2.82 10.32 8.24
N PHE A 398 -1.84 9.75 8.93
CA PHE A 398 -2.11 8.89 10.09
C PHE A 398 -2.70 9.66 11.27
N ALA A 399 -2.19 10.86 11.58
CA ALA A 399 -2.73 11.71 12.62
C ALA A 399 -4.16 12.16 12.29
N ILE A 400 -4.42 12.58 11.04
CA ILE A 400 -5.75 12.96 10.58
C ILE A 400 -6.74 11.80 10.73
N PHE A 401 -6.35 10.60 10.29
CA PHE A 401 -7.19 9.40 10.39
C PHE A 401 -7.48 9.03 11.84
N SER A 402 -6.42 8.92 12.66
CA SER A 402 -6.54 8.50 14.06
C SER A 402 -7.39 9.47 14.88
N ALA A 403 -7.14 10.77 14.76
CA ALA A 403 -7.92 11.80 15.45
C ALA A 403 -9.36 11.86 14.96
N GLY A 404 -9.59 11.72 13.65
CA GLY A 404 -10.93 11.74 13.08
C GLY A 404 -11.79 10.56 13.54
N VAL A 405 -11.25 9.34 13.51
CA VAL A 405 -11.96 8.14 14.03
C VAL A 405 -12.15 8.23 15.53
N ALA A 406 -11.14 8.70 16.29
CA ALA A 406 -11.27 8.90 17.73
C ALA A 406 -12.41 9.86 18.07
N GLY A 407 -12.56 10.97 17.32
CA GLY A 407 -13.69 11.89 17.49
C GLY A 407 -15.06 11.29 17.14
N PHE A 408 -15.13 10.27 16.29
CA PHE A 408 -16.37 9.53 16.07
C PHE A 408 -16.69 8.58 17.24
N LEU A 409 -15.68 7.88 17.75
CA LEU A 409 -15.82 6.96 18.89
C LEU A 409 -16.12 7.70 20.19
N GLU A 410 -15.63 8.93 20.35
CA GLU A 410 -15.95 9.81 21.48
C GLU A 410 -17.46 10.04 21.62
N LYS A 411 -18.17 10.21 20.50
CA LYS A 411 -19.63 10.36 20.49
C LYS A 411 -20.36 9.13 21.00
N MET A 412 -19.68 7.99 21.06
CA MET A 412 -20.16 6.73 21.63
C MET A 412 -19.76 6.57 23.10
N GLY A 413 -19.05 7.54 23.68
CA GLY A 413 -18.56 7.49 25.06
C GLY A 413 -17.18 6.84 25.23
N VAL A 414 -16.47 6.54 24.15
CA VAL A 414 -15.09 6.03 24.24
C VAL A 414 -14.15 7.20 24.56
N PRO A 415 -13.26 7.10 25.58
CA PRO A 415 -12.30 8.15 25.87
C PRO A 415 -11.41 8.48 24.66
N VAL A 416 -11.36 9.76 24.25
CA VAL A 416 -10.64 10.22 23.04
C VAL A 416 -9.21 9.76 23.03
N GLN A 417 -8.51 9.89 24.16
CA GLN A 417 -7.11 9.49 24.26
C GLN A 417 -6.89 7.99 24.00
N LEU A 418 -7.76 7.14 24.57
CA LEU A 418 -7.72 5.69 24.33
C LEU A 418 -7.97 5.36 22.85
N ALA A 419 -8.99 5.98 22.25
CA ALA A 419 -9.32 5.79 20.85
C ALA A 419 -8.18 6.28 19.92
N THR A 420 -7.58 7.44 20.21
CA THR A 420 -6.47 7.99 19.44
C THR A 420 -5.25 7.07 19.49
N VAL A 421 -4.84 6.62 20.69
CA VAL A 421 -3.70 5.68 20.83
C VAL A 421 -3.97 4.38 20.08
N PHE A 422 -5.17 3.81 20.22
CA PHE A 422 -5.55 2.58 19.52
C PHE A 422 -5.50 2.75 18.00
N MET A 423 -6.07 3.81 17.45
CA MET A 423 -6.08 4.07 16.01
C MET A 423 -4.67 4.36 15.49
N THR A 424 -3.89 5.16 16.20
CA THR A 424 -2.49 5.46 15.83
C THR A 424 -1.63 4.20 15.83
N MET A 425 -1.79 3.33 16.82
CA MET A 425 -1.14 2.03 16.87
C MET A 425 -1.54 1.16 15.66
N CYS A 426 -2.84 1.09 15.35
CA CYS A 426 -3.33 0.26 14.23
C CYS A 426 -2.73 0.72 12.89
N VAL A 427 -2.77 2.01 12.55
CA VAL A 427 -2.21 2.51 11.29
C VAL A 427 -0.69 2.38 11.23
N SER A 428 0.00 2.51 12.36
CA SER A 428 1.44 2.29 12.45
C SER A 428 1.81 0.81 12.29
N ALA A 429 1.01 -0.09 12.88
CA ALA A 429 1.19 -1.54 12.73
C ALA A 429 1.01 -1.99 11.28
N LEU A 430 0.04 -1.40 10.54
CA LEU A 430 -0.14 -1.60 9.10
C LEU A 430 1.15 -1.30 8.33
N ALA A 431 1.71 -0.12 8.55
CA ALA A 431 2.90 0.31 7.85
C ALA A 431 4.12 -0.56 8.22
N LEU A 432 4.30 -0.92 9.49
CA LEU A 432 5.38 -1.80 9.95
C LEU A 432 5.26 -3.20 9.35
N THR A 433 4.04 -3.77 9.28
CA THR A 433 3.81 -5.09 8.70
C THR A 433 4.18 -5.13 7.21
N SER A 434 3.82 -4.08 6.47
CA SER A 434 4.23 -3.96 5.07
C SER A 434 5.74 -3.76 4.92
N LEU A 435 6.37 -2.99 5.81
CA LEU A 435 7.83 -2.77 5.81
C LEU A 435 8.62 -4.07 5.96
N ASP A 436 8.18 -4.98 6.83
CA ASP A 436 8.86 -6.26 7.04
C ASP A 436 8.80 -7.14 5.80
N SER A 437 7.61 -7.22 5.18
CA SER A 437 7.42 -7.95 3.93
C SER A 437 8.27 -7.35 2.81
N VAL A 438 8.29 -6.02 2.72
CA VAL A 438 9.08 -5.28 1.71
C VAL A 438 10.59 -5.47 1.93
N ALA A 439 11.08 -5.39 3.17
CA ALA A 439 12.50 -5.59 3.46
C ALA A 439 12.96 -7.00 3.07
N ARG A 440 12.11 -8.01 3.29
CA ARG A 440 12.36 -9.39 2.86
C ARG A 440 12.31 -9.54 1.35
N ILE A 441 11.28 -8.98 0.69
CA ILE A 441 11.14 -9.03 -0.78
C ILE A 441 12.31 -8.30 -1.44
N GLY A 442 12.72 -7.14 -0.93
CA GLY A 442 13.87 -6.38 -1.43
C GLY A 442 15.17 -7.18 -1.33
N ARG A 443 15.42 -7.78 -0.16
CA ARG A 443 16.55 -8.71 0.02
C ARG A 443 16.52 -9.86 -1.00
N MET A 444 15.36 -10.53 -1.14
CA MET A 444 15.22 -11.66 -2.06
C MET A 444 15.40 -11.23 -3.51
N SER A 445 14.81 -10.10 -3.92
CA SER A 445 14.98 -9.54 -5.27
C SER A 445 16.45 -9.23 -5.57
N PHE A 446 17.18 -8.66 -4.60
CA PHE A 446 18.61 -8.42 -4.72
C PHE A 446 19.39 -9.73 -4.86
N GLN A 447 19.12 -10.73 -4.04
CA GLN A 447 19.77 -12.03 -4.12
C GLN A 447 19.53 -12.70 -5.48
N GLU A 448 18.27 -12.70 -5.97
CA GLU A 448 17.89 -13.30 -7.23
C GLU A 448 18.53 -12.63 -8.46
N LEU A 449 18.88 -11.35 -8.41
CA LEU A 449 19.63 -10.66 -9.47
C LEU A 449 20.99 -11.33 -9.76
N PHE A 450 21.65 -11.81 -8.71
CA PHE A 450 22.99 -12.39 -8.77
C PHE A 450 22.99 -13.92 -8.72
N LEU A 451 21.85 -14.54 -8.40
CA LEU A 451 21.66 -15.98 -8.50
C LEU A 451 21.62 -16.33 -10.00
N GLY A 452 22.65 -16.94 -10.52
CA GLY A 452 22.68 -17.44 -11.89
C GLY A 452 21.71 -18.62 -12.11
N ASP A 453 21.94 -19.41 -13.15
CA ASP A 453 21.16 -20.63 -13.46
C ASP A 453 21.38 -21.78 -12.46
N THR A 454 22.31 -21.62 -11.53
CA THR A 454 22.70 -22.65 -10.57
C THR A 454 22.25 -22.27 -9.17
N THR A 455 21.33 -23.04 -8.62
CA THR A 455 20.98 -23.06 -7.19
C THR A 455 22.05 -23.78 -6.35
N ASP A 456 23.03 -24.42 -6.99
CA ASP A 456 24.10 -25.17 -6.33
C ASP A 456 25.17 -24.21 -5.80
N THR A 457 25.21 -24.03 -4.50
CA THR A 457 26.19 -23.17 -3.80
C THR A 457 27.65 -23.56 -4.05
N ALA A 458 27.90 -24.80 -4.44
CA ALA A 458 29.26 -25.29 -4.74
C ALA A 458 29.79 -24.69 -6.05
N LYS A 459 28.93 -24.35 -7.00
CA LYS A 459 29.27 -23.78 -8.30
C LYS A 459 29.29 -22.25 -8.36
N MET A 460 28.94 -21.57 -7.26
CA MET A 460 28.94 -20.12 -7.21
C MET A 460 30.34 -19.53 -7.08
N THR A 461 30.57 -18.43 -7.81
CA THR A 461 31.80 -17.62 -7.65
C THR A 461 31.86 -16.97 -6.24
N PRO A 462 33.04 -16.61 -5.73
CA PRO A 462 33.16 -15.93 -4.43
C PRO A 462 32.32 -14.64 -4.37
N ALA A 463 32.26 -13.86 -5.43
CA ALA A 463 31.44 -12.65 -5.52
C ALA A 463 29.94 -12.98 -5.43
N GLN A 464 29.47 -14.03 -6.13
CA GLN A 464 28.08 -14.48 -6.03
C GLN A 464 27.73 -14.91 -4.60
N LYS A 465 28.60 -15.65 -3.91
CA LYS A 465 28.37 -16.06 -2.52
C LYS A 465 28.18 -14.88 -1.58
N VAL A 466 28.92 -13.78 -1.77
CA VAL A 466 28.78 -12.55 -0.98
C VAL A 466 27.47 -11.84 -1.35
N LEU A 467 27.21 -11.63 -2.63
CA LEU A 467 26.03 -10.89 -3.11
C LEU A 467 24.71 -11.62 -2.82
N THR A 468 24.72 -12.97 -2.80
CA THR A 468 23.55 -13.77 -2.45
C THR A 468 23.42 -14.07 -0.96
N ASN A 469 24.40 -13.62 -0.12
CA ASN A 469 24.31 -13.76 1.33
C ASN A 469 23.15 -12.94 1.87
N LYS A 470 22.29 -13.55 2.69
CA LYS A 470 21.07 -12.91 3.21
C LYS A 470 21.36 -11.67 4.06
N TYR A 471 22.45 -11.68 4.82
CA TYR A 471 22.82 -10.54 5.67
C TYR A 471 23.35 -9.38 4.84
N PHE A 472 24.24 -9.66 3.89
CA PHE A 472 24.77 -8.66 2.96
C PHE A 472 23.67 -8.02 2.12
N ALA A 473 22.82 -8.82 1.50
CA ALA A 473 21.69 -8.33 0.68
C ALA A 473 20.71 -7.47 1.49
N THR A 474 20.45 -7.83 2.76
CA THR A 474 19.64 -7.03 3.67
C THR A 474 20.29 -5.68 3.97
N VAL A 475 21.57 -5.68 4.35
CA VAL A 475 22.30 -4.43 4.66
C VAL A 475 22.30 -3.49 3.45
N VAL A 476 22.62 -4.00 2.26
CA VAL A 476 22.61 -3.19 1.02
C VAL A 476 21.23 -2.59 0.75
N THR A 477 20.18 -3.41 0.85
CA THR A 477 18.80 -2.95 0.62
C THR A 477 18.39 -1.87 1.63
N LEU A 478 18.63 -2.09 2.91
CA LEU A 478 18.27 -1.13 3.95
C LEU A 478 19.12 0.14 3.89
N PHE A 479 20.39 0.05 3.51
CA PHE A 479 21.26 1.21 3.34
C PHE A 479 20.75 2.16 2.27
N PHE A 480 20.43 1.66 1.07
CA PHE A 480 19.86 2.49 0.02
C PHE A 480 18.45 2.99 0.36
N GLY A 481 17.62 2.17 1.02
CA GLY A 481 16.33 2.59 1.56
C GLY A 481 16.46 3.74 2.55
N TYR A 482 17.44 3.67 3.46
CA TYR A 482 17.74 4.74 4.42
C TYR A 482 18.15 6.05 3.71
N LEU A 483 19.03 5.98 2.71
CA LEU A 483 19.42 7.17 1.97
C LEU A 483 18.22 7.89 1.34
N LEU A 484 17.26 7.13 0.78
CA LEU A 484 16.02 7.69 0.24
C LEU A 484 15.09 8.24 1.33
N THR A 485 15.12 7.68 2.55
CA THR A 485 14.34 8.18 3.70
C THR A 485 14.70 9.64 4.05
N LEU A 486 15.95 10.05 3.81
CA LEU A 486 16.40 11.43 4.05
C LEU A 486 15.62 12.47 3.24
N GLY A 487 14.99 12.07 2.13
CA GLY A 487 14.12 12.93 1.33
C GLY A 487 12.77 13.23 1.95
N GLY A 488 12.37 12.50 2.99
CA GLY A 488 11.06 12.59 3.64
C GLY A 488 9.92 12.00 2.81
N TYR A 489 8.88 11.50 3.47
CA TYR A 489 7.79 10.78 2.79
C TYR A 489 7.02 11.63 1.78
N ASN A 490 6.80 12.91 2.03
CA ASN A 490 6.08 13.81 1.11
C ASN A 490 6.74 13.89 -0.28
N ASN A 491 8.08 13.89 -0.32
CA ASN A 491 8.82 13.94 -1.57
C ASN A 491 8.94 12.59 -2.26
N VAL A 492 9.03 11.50 -1.47
CA VAL A 492 9.17 10.13 -1.98
C VAL A 492 7.83 9.54 -2.41
N TRP A 493 6.71 9.93 -1.77
CA TRP A 493 5.38 9.35 -2.00
C TRP A 493 4.91 9.36 -3.46
N PRO A 494 5.03 10.46 -4.23
CA PRO A 494 4.61 10.45 -5.63
C PRO A 494 5.42 9.49 -6.50
N LEU A 495 6.73 9.35 -6.22
CA LEU A 495 7.59 8.40 -6.93
C LEU A 495 7.27 6.95 -6.53
N PHE A 496 7.06 6.70 -5.23
CA PHE A 496 6.59 5.42 -4.71
C PHE A 496 5.26 5.01 -5.37
N GLY A 497 4.27 5.90 -5.38
CA GLY A 497 2.97 5.63 -5.98
C GLY A 497 3.06 5.31 -7.48
N SER A 498 3.86 6.08 -8.22
CA SER A 498 4.09 5.85 -9.66
C SER A 498 4.78 4.51 -9.91
N ALA A 499 5.82 4.20 -9.13
CA ALA A 499 6.54 2.92 -9.23
C ALA A 499 5.65 1.73 -8.87
N ASN A 500 4.83 1.86 -7.83
CA ASN A 500 3.91 0.82 -7.40
C ASN A 500 2.87 0.49 -8.49
N GLN A 501 2.32 1.50 -9.11
CA GLN A 501 1.35 1.32 -10.20
C GLN A 501 2.01 0.86 -11.51
N LEU A 502 3.25 1.28 -11.79
CA LEU A 502 3.99 0.71 -12.92
C LEU A 502 4.26 -0.78 -12.71
N LEU A 503 4.61 -1.19 -11.49
CA LEU A 503 4.71 -2.61 -11.14
C LEU A 503 3.39 -3.34 -11.40
N ALA A 504 2.24 -2.74 -11.03
CA ALA A 504 0.92 -3.29 -11.34
C ALA A 504 0.71 -3.47 -12.85
N ALA A 505 1.04 -2.46 -13.65
CA ALA A 505 0.95 -2.54 -15.11
C ALA A 505 1.82 -3.67 -15.68
N LEU A 506 3.07 -3.81 -15.22
CA LEU A 506 3.98 -4.87 -15.66
C LEU A 506 3.45 -6.27 -15.30
N VAL A 507 2.89 -6.41 -14.12
CA VAL A 507 2.25 -7.67 -13.69
C VAL A 507 1.02 -7.97 -14.54
N LEU A 508 0.15 -6.98 -14.81
CA LEU A 508 -1.02 -7.16 -15.66
C LEU A 508 -0.63 -7.62 -17.08
N ILE A 509 0.48 -7.11 -17.63
CA ILE A 509 1.02 -7.59 -18.91
C ILE A 509 1.47 -9.06 -18.79
N ALA A 510 2.22 -9.40 -17.76
CA ALA A 510 2.70 -10.77 -17.54
C ALA A 510 1.54 -11.76 -17.36
N LEU A 511 0.51 -11.38 -16.62
CA LEU A 511 -0.72 -12.15 -16.44
C LEU A 511 -1.48 -12.32 -17.77
N SER A 512 -1.49 -11.28 -18.61
CA SER A 512 -2.09 -11.34 -19.96
C SER A 512 -1.37 -12.35 -20.84
N VAL A 513 -0.03 -12.39 -20.81
CA VAL A 513 0.77 -13.41 -21.50
C VAL A 513 0.44 -14.82 -20.97
N PHE A 514 0.38 -14.98 -19.66
CA PHE A 514 0.04 -16.26 -19.03
C PHE A 514 -1.35 -16.77 -19.45
N LEU A 515 -2.39 -15.92 -19.33
CA LEU A 515 -3.75 -16.32 -19.71
C LEU A 515 -3.85 -16.67 -21.20
N LYS A 516 -3.23 -15.88 -22.08
CA LYS A 516 -3.22 -16.16 -23.50
C LYS A 516 -2.50 -17.46 -23.85
N THR A 517 -1.34 -17.72 -23.21
CA THR A 517 -0.57 -18.97 -23.41
C THR A 517 -1.35 -20.20 -22.94
N THR A 518 -2.22 -20.04 -21.94
CA THR A 518 -3.05 -21.13 -21.39
C THR A 518 -4.44 -21.24 -22.03
N GLY A 519 -4.67 -20.56 -23.16
CA GLY A 519 -5.93 -20.63 -23.91
C GLY A 519 -7.10 -19.86 -23.30
N ARG A 520 -6.83 -18.92 -22.39
CA ARG A 520 -7.84 -18.10 -21.70
C ARG A 520 -7.88 -16.68 -22.28
N THR A 521 -9.08 -16.12 -22.44
CA THR A 521 -9.25 -14.73 -22.92
C THR A 521 -9.03 -13.72 -21.80
N GLY A 522 -8.21 -12.70 -22.06
CA GLY A 522 -7.72 -11.76 -21.05
C GLY A 522 -8.16 -10.31 -21.18
N TRP A 523 -9.30 -9.99 -21.87
CA TRP A 523 -9.73 -8.60 -22.04
C TRP A 523 -9.91 -7.87 -20.69
N THR A 524 -10.27 -8.60 -19.63
CA THR A 524 -10.37 -8.09 -18.25
C THR A 524 -9.04 -7.60 -17.66
N LEU A 525 -7.91 -7.99 -18.27
CA LEU A 525 -6.57 -7.54 -17.92
C LEU A 525 -6.05 -6.46 -18.88
N TYR A 526 -6.46 -6.47 -20.15
CA TYR A 526 -5.94 -5.54 -21.17
C TYR A 526 -6.33 -4.09 -20.88
N VAL A 527 -7.60 -3.83 -20.50
CA VAL A 527 -8.04 -2.47 -20.17
C VAL A 527 -7.32 -1.91 -18.96
N PRO A 528 -7.28 -2.61 -17.79
CA PRO A 528 -6.48 -2.16 -16.66
C PRO A 528 -5.00 -1.94 -17.00
N MET A 529 -4.40 -2.86 -17.74
CA MET A 529 -3.01 -2.78 -18.17
C MET A 529 -2.72 -1.49 -18.96
N PHE A 530 -3.52 -1.20 -19.98
CA PHE A 530 -3.34 -0.01 -20.82
C PHE A 530 -3.50 1.28 -20.02
N VAL A 531 -4.57 1.38 -19.23
CA VAL A 531 -4.83 2.55 -18.38
C VAL A 531 -3.68 2.77 -17.41
N MET A 532 -3.22 1.69 -16.74
CA MET A 532 -2.12 1.81 -15.77
C MET A 532 -0.80 2.21 -16.42
N LEU A 533 -0.48 1.73 -17.62
CA LEU A 533 0.71 2.17 -18.36
C LEU A 533 0.64 3.68 -18.65
N VAL A 534 -0.49 4.17 -19.18
CA VAL A 534 -0.65 5.59 -19.51
C VAL A 534 -0.51 6.45 -18.25
N VAL A 535 -1.23 6.10 -17.17
CA VAL A 535 -1.19 6.83 -15.90
C VAL A 535 0.24 6.90 -15.35
N THR A 536 0.91 5.75 -15.28
CA THR A 536 2.20 5.65 -14.57
C THR A 536 3.35 6.28 -15.34
N PHE A 537 3.41 6.09 -16.67
CA PHE A 537 4.44 6.76 -17.47
C PHE A 537 4.25 8.28 -17.49
N THR A 538 3.00 8.77 -17.58
CA THR A 538 2.73 10.20 -17.47
C THR A 538 3.20 10.76 -16.13
N ALA A 539 2.91 10.07 -15.03
CA ALA A 539 3.33 10.50 -13.68
C ALA A 539 4.86 10.51 -13.53
N LEU A 540 5.54 9.47 -14.00
CA LEU A 540 7.00 9.39 -13.93
C LEU A 540 7.68 10.47 -14.76
N VAL A 541 7.18 10.74 -15.98
CA VAL A 541 7.69 11.84 -16.83
C VAL A 541 7.49 13.18 -16.15
N GLN A 542 6.29 13.48 -15.62
CA GLN A 542 6.04 14.73 -14.90
C GLN A 542 6.94 14.88 -13.67
N LYS A 543 7.12 13.81 -12.87
CA LYS A 543 8.02 13.83 -11.71
C LYS A 543 9.48 14.06 -12.13
N THR A 544 9.92 13.43 -13.21
CA THR A 544 11.29 13.62 -13.76
C THR A 544 11.51 15.06 -14.19
N ILE A 545 10.56 15.65 -14.92
CA ILE A 545 10.64 17.07 -15.35
C ILE A 545 10.72 17.99 -14.12
N ALA A 546 9.89 17.76 -13.11
CA ALA A 546 9.90 18.56 -11.88
C ALA A 546 11.23 18.44 -11.13
N LEU A 547 11.82 17.23 -11.02
CA LEU A 547 13.11 17.02 -10.38
C LEU A 547 14.25 17.71 -11.15
N VAL A 548 14.26 17.62 -12.48
CA VAL A 548 15.24 18.31 -13.33
C VAL A 548 15.12 19.83 -13.18
N ALA A 549 13.89 20.36 -13.15
CA ALA A 549 13.65 21.79 -12.94
C ALA A 549 14.16 22.27 -11.58
N ASN A 550 13.93 21.53 -10.50
CA ASN A 550 14.45 21.85 -9.16
C ASN A 550 15.98 21.83 -9.10
N ILE A 551 16.60 20.84 -9.73
CA ILE A 551 18.07 20.73 -9.81
C ILE A 551 18.65 21.90 -10.60
N SER A 552 18.07 22.26 -11.75
CA SER A 552 18.53 23.38 -12.59
C SER A 552 18.34 24.74 -11.92
N ALA A 553 17.34 24.88 -11.05
CA ALA A 553 17.10 26.08 -10.25
C ALA A 553 18.05 26.23 -9.04
N GLY A 554 18.95 25.27 -8.79
CA GLY A 554 19.88 25.27 -7.66
C GLY A 554 19.22 25.09 -6.28
N GLN A 555 17.95 24.67 -6.25
CA GLN A 555 17.18 24.47 -5.03
C GLN A 555 17.25 23.01 -4.50
N ALA A 556 17.92 22.13 -5.23
CA ALA A 556 17.94 20.71 -4.97
C ALA A 556 19.24 20.25 -4.30
N THR A 557 19.13 19.22 -3.45
CA THR A 557 20.28 18.48 -2.94
C THR A 557 20.44 17.14 -3.66
N PHE A 558 21.68 16.73 -3.92
CA PHE A 558 21.92 15.46 -4.62
C PHE A 558 21.32 14.26 -3.89
N LEU A 559 21.41 14.22 -2.57
CA LEU A 559 20.88 13.09 -1.76
C LEU A 559 19.35 13.01 -1.78
N VAL A 560 18.65 14.14 -1.92
CA VAL A 560 17.18 14.17 -1.91
C VAL A 560 16.62 14.09 -3.33
N ASP A 561 17.03 15.02 -4.21
CA ASP A 561 16.41 15.15 -5.54
C ASP A 561 17.17 14.35 -6.61
N GLY A 562 18.52 14.35 -6.55
CA GLY A 562 19.35 13.64 -7.53
C GLY A 562 19.17 12.11 -7.44
N LEU A 563 19.12 11.56 -6.23
CA LEU A 563 18.88 10.12 -6.05
C LEU A 563 17.48 9.71 -6.51
N GLN A 564 16.45 10.53 -6.23
CA GLN A 564 15.10 10.30 -6.76
C GLN A 564 15.05 10.37 -8.28
N LEU A 565 15.79 11.30 -8.90
CA LEU A 565 15.87 11.42 -10.35
C LEU A 565 16.49 10.18 -10.99
N ILE A 566 17.59 9.68 -10.42
CA ILE A 566 18.24 8.44 -10.89
C ILE A 566 17.25 7.27 -10.80
N VAL A 567 16.58 7.10 -9.67
CA VAL A 567 15.60 6.03 -9.47
C VAL A 567 14.43 6.17 -10.45
N ALA A 568 13.88 7.37 -10.65
CA ALA A 568 12.79 7.62 -11.59
C ALA A 568 13.16 7.23 -13.04
N ILE A 569 14.35 7.62 -13.49
CA ILE A 569 14.87 7.28 -14.83
C ILE A 569 15.05 5.76 -14.96
N LEU A 570 15.67 5.12 -13.97
CA LEU A 570 15.87 3.67 -13.97
C LEU A 570 14.55 2.92 -14.02
N LEU A 571 13.54 3.33 -13.23
CA LEU A 571 12.20 2.72 -13.25
C LEU A 571 11.51 2.88 -14.61
N MET A 572 11.61 4.06 -15.25
CA MET A 572 11.06 4.27 -16.60
C MET A 572 11.73 3.36 -17.63
N VAL A 573 13.07 3.33 -17.65
CA VAL A 573 13.81 2.48 -18.59
C VAL A 573 13.50 1.01 -18.38
N LEU A 574 13.53 0.53 -17.13
CA LEU A 574 13.20 -0.85 -16.80
C LEU A 574 11.74 -1.18 -17.14
N GLY A 575 10.82 -0.27 -16.85
CA GLY A 575 9.41 -0.41 -17.18
C GLY A 575 9.19 -0.57 -18.70
N VAL A 576 9.83 0.26 -19.52
CA VAL A 576 9.79 0.15 -20.99
C VAL A 576 10.35 -1.19 -21.46
N LEU A 577 11.52 -1.60 -20.95
CA LEU A 577 12.18 -2.85 -21.37
C LEU A 577 11.36 -4.09 -21.00
N VAL A 578 10.78 -4.13 -19.79
CA VAL A 578 9.90 -5.23 -19.37
C VAL A 578 8.62 -5.23 -20.19
N ALA A 579 7.95 -4.09 -20.34
CA ALA A 579 6.73 -3.97 -21.14
C ALA A 579 6.97 -4.40 -22.60
N PHE A 580 8.05 -3.94 -23.22
CA PHE A 580 8.43 -4.33 -24.59
C PHE A 580 8.65 -5.84 -24.70
N SER A 581 9.37 -6.44 -23.76
CA SER A 581 9.62 -7.90 -23.74
C SER A 581 8.31 -8.70 -23.66
N CYS A 582 7.36 -8.23 -22.83
CA CYS A 582 6.05 -8.86 -22.67
C CYS A 582 5.16 -8.66 -23.90
N PHE A 583 5.10 -7.45 -24.48
CA PHE A 583 4.30 -7.17 -25.69
C PHE A 583 4.81 -7.96 -26.90
N ARG A 584 6.13 -8.04 -27.08
CA ARG A 584 6.72 -8.87 -28.11
C ARG A 584 6.24 -10.33 -27.99
N LYS A 585 6.22 -10.87 -26.75
CA LYS A 585 5.75 -12.23 -26.50
C LYS A 585 4.26 -12.40 -26.78
N LEU A 586 3.42 -11.42 -26.42
CA LEU A 586 2.00 -11.43 -26.76
C LEU A 586 1.76 -11.45 -28.28
N SER A 587 2.53 -10.69 -29.05
CA SER A 587 2.48 -10.65 -30.51
C SER A 587 2.92 -12.00 -31.13
N GLU A 588 4.02 -12.61 -30.64
CA GLU A 588 4.46 -13.93 -31.09
C GLU A 588 3.41 -15.03 -30.89
N ILE A 589 2.67 -14.98 -29.76
CA ILE A 589 1.58 -15.94 -29.49
C ILE A 589 0.40 -15.69 -30.44
N HIS A 590 0.07 -14.43 -30.76
CA HIS A 590 -1.00 -14.08 -31.68
C HIS A 590 -0.71 -14.60 -33.09
N SER A 591 0.47 -14.31 -33.62
CA SER A 591 0.87 -14.77 -34.95
C SER A 591 0.88 -16.29 -35.11
N LYS A 592 1.24 -17.05 -34.06
CA LYS A 592 1.20 -18.52 -34.08
C LYS A 592 -0.23 -19.08 -34.03
N GLN A 593 -1.15 -18.41 -33.35
CA GLN A 593 -2.57 -18.81 -33.32
C GLN A 593 -3.26 -18.55 -34.66
N ASP A 594 -2.96 -17.40 -35.28
CA ASP A 594 -3.50 -17.04 -36.61
C ASP A 594 -2.94 -17.96 -37.72
N ALA A 595 -1.70 -18.41 -37.59
CA ALA A 595 -1.08 -19.37 -38.54
C ALA A 595 -1.57 -20.82 -38.36
N ALA A 596 -2.24 -21.14 -37.26
CA ALA A 596 -2.79 -22.45 -36.94
C ALA A 596 -4.30 -22.56 -37.23
N GLN A 597 -4.98 -21.45 -37.54
CA GLN A 597 -6.33 -21.38 -38.08
C GLN A 597 -6.32 -21.30 -39.59
#